data_89f30575273101d05a8d6fd1d56d09ea
#
_entry.id   89f30575273101d05a8d6fd1d56d09ea
#
_cell.length_a   1.000
_cell.length_b   1.000
_cell.length_c   1.000
_cell.angle_alpha   90.00
_cell.angle_beta   90.00
_cell.angle_gamma   90.00
#
_symmetry.space_group_name_H-M   'P 1'
#
loop_
_entity.id
_entity.type
_entity.pdbx_description
1 polymer ?
#
loop_
_entity_poly.entity_id
_entity_poly.type
_entity_poly.pdbx_seq_one_letter_code
_entity_poly.pdbx_strand_id
1 'polypeptide(L)'
;MRRSQVRRTSPAKWHTRRPVLLVGVRAAVLVWLYRRRPAHYARTRAVLLTMTLMALVCYWLYPLAPPRLMTGGGYIDTGRVFILWGVTPSDDLVALSNQYAAMPSMHFGWALWSGVAVVMLAERRVVRVLGALYPVLTLAVVVVTGNHFVLDAAAALVFLALASVIVAAGMGRMALGAPRRGVADPGDGVGAEPARAITGDLASDVGARE
;
A
#
# COMPACT_ATOMS: atom_id res chain seq x y z
N MET A 1 -22.13 -20.85 -55.45
CA MET A 1 -22.27 -20.41 -54.05
C MET A 1 -20.90 -20.00 -53.50
N ARG A 2 -20.58 -18.71 -53.51
CA ARG A 2 -19.33 -18.15 -52.92
C ARG A 2 -19.58 -17.89 -51.42
N ARG A 3 -18.93 -18.64 -50.53
CA ARG A 3 -18.92 -18.36 -49.11
C ARG A 3 -18.00 -17.16 -48.89
N SER A 4 -18.57 -16.01 -48.51
CA SER A 4 -17.85 -14.84 -48.06
C SER A 4 -17.12 -15.16 -46.74
N GLN A 5 -15.82 -15.25 -46.80
CA GLN A 5 -14.96 -15.31 -45.63
C GLN A 5 -15.06 -13.95 -44.93
N VAL A 6 -15.84 -13.87 -43.86
CA VAL A 6 -15.80 -12.73 -42.95
C VAL A 6 -14.43 -12.76 -42.26
N ARG A 7 -13.56 -11.83 -42.63
CA ARG A 7 -12.28 -11.57 -41.97
C ARG A 7 -12.58 -11.20 -40.53
N ARG A 8 -12.37 -12.14 -39.61
CA ARG A 8 -12.37 -11.83 -38.17
C ARG A 8 -11.15 -10.93 -37.91
N THR A 9 -11.39 -9.65 -37.78
CA THR A 9 -10.39 -8.72 -37.25
C THR A 9 -10.05 -9.15 -35.83
N SER A 10 -8.80 -9.48 -35.61
CA SER A 10 -8.24 -9.83 -34.31
C SER A 10 -8.58 -8.72 -33.30
N PRO A 11 -9.19 -9.00 -32.15
CA PRO A 11 -9.47 -7.96 -31.16
C PRO A 11 -8.15 -7.38 -30.66
N ALA A 12 -8.07 -6.07 -30.71
CA ALA A 12 -6.85 -5.31 -30.48
C ALA A 12 -6.20 -5.60 -29.13
N LYS A 13 -4.88 -5.73 -29.13
CA LYS A 13 -3.95 -6.03 -27.99
C LYS A 13 -3.96 -5.05 -26.82
N TRP A 14 -4.90 -4.12 -26.75
CA TRP A 14 -4.97 -3.09 -25.68
C TRP A 14 -5.79 -3.50 -24.46
N HIS A 15 -6.50 -4.65 -24.50
CA HIS A 15 -7.34 -5.14 -23.40
C HIS A 15 -6.56 -5.78 -22.23
N THR A 16 -5.32 -6.18 -22.43
CA THR A 16 -4.50 -6.91 -21.43
C THR A 16 -3.84 -6.02 -20.35
N ARG A 17 -3.93 -4.69 -20.47
CA ARG A 17 -3.12 -3.77 -19.63
C ARG A 17 -3.78 -3.32 -18.33
N ARG A 18 -5.10 -3.50 -18.14
CA ARG A 18 -5.84 -2.84 -17.04
C ARG A 18 -5.62 -3.41 -15.63
N PRO A 19 -5.61 -4.72 -15.39
CA PRO A 19 -5.36 -5.26 -14.03
C PRO A 19 -3.91 -5.13 -13.61
N VAL A 20 -2.99 -5.17 -14.57
CA VAL A 20 -1.56 -4.90 -14.32
C VAL A 20 -1.34 -3.47 -13.81
N LEU A 21 -2.17 -2.50 -14.24
CA LEU A 21 -2.09 -1.11 -13.77
C LEU A 21 -2.46 -0.97 -12.29
N LEU A 22 -3.55 -1.59 -11.83
CA LEU A 22 -3.98 -1.48 -10.42
C LEU A 22 -2.99 -2.12 -9.44
N VAL A 23 -2.47 -3.29 -9.78
CA VAL A 23 -1.41 -3.95 -8.98
C VAL A 23 -0.10 -3.18 -9.10
N GLY A 24 0.23 -2.71 -10.30
CA GLY A 24 1.46 -1.97 -10.59
C GLY A 24 1.55 -0.65 -9.84
N VAL A 25 0.46 0.13 -9.79
CA VAL A 25 0.45 1.43 -9.07
C VAL A 25 0.70 1.23 -7.57
N ARG A 26 0.06 0.25 -6.93
CA ARG A 26 0.32 -0.05 -5.50
C ARG A 26 1.76 -0.44 -5.23
N ALA A 27 2.29 -1.35 -6.05
CA ALA A 27 3.67 -1.78 -5.94
C ALA A 27 4.63 -0.60 -6.14
N ALA A 28 4.38 0.23 -7.15
CA ALA A 28 5.16 1.43 -7.42
C ALA A 28 5.12 2.42 -6.24
N VAL A 29 3.94 2.67 -5.66
CA VAL A 29 3.79 3.54 -4.47
C VAL A 29 4.54 2.95 -3.28
N LEU A 30 4.44 1.63 -3.01
CA LEU A 30 5.18 0.99 -1.92
C LEU A 30 6.69 1.08 -2.12
N VAL A 31 7.20 0.80 -3.33
CA VAL A 31 8.63 0.93 -3.65
C VAL A 31 9.09 2.38 -3.53
N TRP A 32 8.29 3.33 -4.01
CA TRP A 32 8.59 4.76 -3.90
C TRP A 32 8.63 5.20 -2.44
N LEU A 33 7.66 4.80 -1.60
CA LEU A 33 7.65 5.08 -0.16
C LEU A 33 8.88 4.49 0.53
N TYR A 34 9.21 3.24 0.24
CA TYR A 34 10.39 2.56 0.82
C TYR A 34 11.68 3.32 0.50
N ARG A 35 11.86 3.74 -0.77
CA ARG A 35 13.10 4.39 -1.24
C ARG A 35 13.18 5.87 -0.91
N ARG A 36 12.06 6.58 -0.95
CA ARG A 36 12.04 8.06 -0.87
C ARG A 36 11.44 8.61 0.41
N ARG A 37 10.66 7.80 1.14
CA ARG A 37 9.95 8.23 2.36
C ARG A 37 10.01 7.14 3.44
N PRO A 38 11.20 6.65 3.84
CA PRO A 38 11.35 5.52 4.76
C PRO A 38 10.68 5.75 6.12
N ALA A 39 10.69 7.00 6.62
CA ALA A 39 10.02 7.36 7.86
C ALA A 39 8.49 7.12 7.86
N HIS A 40 7.86 7.20 6.68
CA HIS A 40 6.41 6.99 6.54
C HIS A 40 6.05 5.57 6.07
N TYR A 41 7.03 4.80 5.57
CA TYR A 41 6.79 3.51 4.94
C TYR A 41 6.09 2.50 5.85
N ALA A 42 6.62 2.31 7.07
CA ALA A 42 6.08 1.31 7.99
C ALA A 42 4.60 1.59 8.35
N ARG A 43 4.28 2.86 8.67
CA ARG A 43 2.91 3.28 8.99
C ARG A 43 1.98 3.14 7.80
N THR A 44 2.37 3.64 6.64
CA THR A 44 1.52 3.62 5.44
C THR A 44 1.27 2.19 4.97
N ARG A 45 2.29 1.32 4.98
CA ARG A 45 2.15 -0.10 4.72
C ARG A 45 1.23 -0.79 5.71
N ALA A 46 1.36 -0.50 7.01
CA ALA A 46 0.50 -1.08 8.04
C ALA A 46 -0.98 -0.73 7.81
N VAL A 47 -1.29 0.51 7.43
CA VAL A 47 -2.67 0.92 7.07
C VAL A 47 -3.20 0.10 5.90
N LEU A 48 -2.42 -0.09 4.83
CA LEU A 48 -2.81 -0.90 3.68
C LEU A 48 -3.13 -2.34 4.09
N LEU A 49 -2.25 -2.96 4.89
CA LEU A 49 -2.41 -4.34 5.34
C LEU A 49 -3.63 -4.48 6.27
N THR A 50 -3.79 -3.59 7.24
CA THR A 50 -4.92 -3.60 8.17
C THR A 50 -6.24 -3.45 7.42
N MET A 51 -6.35 -2.47 6.50
CA MET A 51 -7.54 -2.29 5.68
C MET A 51 -7.85 -3.54 4.84
N THR A 52 -6.83 -4.16 4.24
CA THR A 52 -6.99 -5.37 3.43
C THR A 52 -7.44 -6.56 4.29
N LEU A 53 -6.86 -6.75 5.47
CA LEU A 53 -7.26 -7.82 6.40
C LEU A 53 -8.72 -7.63 6.88
N MET A 54 -9.10 -6.41 7.24
CA MET A 54 -10.49 -6.11 7.61
C MET A 54 -11.46 -6.43 6.47
N ALA A 55 -11.09 -6.10 5.22
CA ALA A 55 -11.91 -6.42 4.05
C ALA A 55 -12.02 -7.93 3.83
N LEU A 56 -10.95 -8.70 3.98
CA LEU A 56 -10.98 -10.17 3.88
C LEU A 56 -11.92 -10.79 4.93
N VAL A 57 -11.88 -10.30 6.16
CA VAL A 57 -12.82 -10.72 7.22
C VAL A 57 -14.25 -10.39 6.82
N CYS A 58 -14.50 -9.18 6.28
CA CYS A 58 -15.83 -8.78 5.81
C CYS A 58 -16.32 -9.69 4.68
N TYR A 59 -15.51 -10.03 3.70
CA TYR A 59 -15.87 -10.95 2.61
C TYR A 59 -16.18 -12.37 3.09
N TRP A 60 -15.50 -12.80 4.13
CA TRP A 60 -15.75 -14.12 4.72
C TRP A 60 -17.05 -14.16 5.51
N LEU A 61 -17.33 -13.10 6.27
CA LEU A 61 -18.53 -13.03 7.13
C LEU A 61 -19.78 -12.64 6.33
N TYR A 62 -19.63 -11.82 5.29
CA TYR A 62 -20.75 -11.22 4.57
C TYR A 62 -20.48 -11.17 3.07
N PRO A 63 -20.61 -12.31 2.36
CA PRO A 63 -20.42 -12.37 0.92
C PRO A 63 -21.55 -11.64 0.18
N LEU A 64 -21.21 -10.61 -0.59
CA LEU A 64 -22.14 -9.79 -1.36
C LEU A 64 -21.87 -9.90 -2.86
N ALA A 65 -22.94 -10.06 -3.66
CA ALA A 65 -22.88 -10.07 -5.11
C ALA A 65 -22.73 -8.64 -5.66
N PRO A 66 -21.84 -8.41 -6.64
CA PRO A 66 -21.77 -7.15 -7.35
C PRO A 66 -22.95 -6.96 -8.31
N PRO A 67 -23.24 -5.70 -8.74
CA PRO A 67 -24.36 -5.40 -9.66
C PRO A 67 -24.40 -6.28 -10.90
N ARG A 68 -23.26 -6.58 -11.50
CA ARG A 68 -23.14 -7.38 -12.74
C ARG A 68 -23.64 -8.82 -12.60
N LEU A 69 -23.75 -9.35 -11.39
CA LEU A 69 -24.26 -10.71 -11.11
C LEU A 69 -25.75 -10.72 -10.74
N MET A 70 -26.39 -9.55 -10.65
CA MET A 70 -27.82 -9.47 -10.32
C MET A 70 -28.68 -9.82 -11.53
N THR A 71 -29.52 -10.84 -11.37
CA THR A 71 -30.51 -11.22 -12.38
C THR A 71 -31.67 -10.22 -12.39
N GLY A 72 -32.04 -9.70 -13.59
CA GLY A 72 -33.20 -8.81 -13.77
C GLY A 72 -32.87 -7.31 -13.72
N GLY A 73 -31.65 -6.89 -13.42
CA GLY A 73 -31.25 -5.48 -13.37
C GLY A 73 -30.76 -4.86 -14.68
N GLY A 74 -30.79 -5.61 -15.80
CA GLY A 74 -30.28 -5.13 -17.09
C GLY A 74 -28.76 -4.95 -17.15
N TYR A 75 -28.03 -5.39 -16.14
CA TYR A 75 -26.58 -5.32 -16.10
C TYR A 75 -25.96 -6.38 -17.01
N ILE A 76 -24.96 -5.95 -17.79
CA ILE A 76 -24.13 -6.88 -18.58
C ILE A 76 -23.01 -7.39 -17.67
N ASP A 77 -22.84 -8.73 -17.59
CA ASP A 77 -21.68 -9.29 -16.88
C ASP A 77 -20.38 -8.98 -17.63
N THR A 78 -19.80 -7.85 -17.27
CA THR A 78 -18.56 -7.37 -17.87
C THR A 78 -17.38 -8.32 -17.64
N GLY A 79 -17.43 -9.17 -16.61
CA GLY A 79 -16.42 -10.20 -16.36
C GLY A 79 -16.43 -11.31 -17.39
N ARG A 80 -17.62 -11.60 -17.98
CA ARG A 80 -17.79 -12.61 -19.06
C ARG A 80 -17.66 -12.02 -20.46
N VAL A 81 -18.15 -10.80 -20.66
CA VAL A 81 -18.18 -10.15 -21.99
C VAL A 81 -16.82 -9.56 -22.36
N PHE A 82 -16.14 -8.97 -21.40
CA PHE A 82 -14.80 -8.43 -21.59
C PHE A 82 -13.79 -9.39 -20.98
N ILE A 83 -12.95 -9.99 -21.81
CA ILE A 83 -11.78 -10.78 -21.39
C ILE A 83 -10.81 -9.81 -20.67
N LEU A 84 -11.06 -9.59 -19.38
CA LEU A 84 -10.33 -8.61 -18.57
C LEU A 84 -8.85 -8.98 -18.37
N TRP A 85 -8.48 -10.26 -18.66
CA TRP A 85 -7.14 -10.81 -18.42
C TRP A 85 -6.49 -11.39 -19.68
N GLY A 86 -7.13 -11.26 -20.86
CA GLY A 86 -6.61 -11.87 -22.11
C GLY A 86 -6.75 -13.40 -22.16
N VAL A 87 -7.32 -13.98 -21.13
CA VAL A 87 -7.66 -15.41 -21.04
C VAL A 87 -9.15 -15.48 -20.79
N THR A 88 -9.89 -16.28 -21.58
CA THR A 88 -11.22 -16.74 -21.16
C THR A 88 -11.00 -17.45 -19.83
N PRO A 89 -11.54 -16.96 -18.70
CA PRO A 89 -11.38 -17.68 -17.44
C PRO A 89 -12.00 -19.06 -17.68
N SER A 90 -11.21 -20.12 -17.46
CA SER A 90 -11.81 -21.44 -17.33
C SER A 90 -12.85 -21.39 -16.21
N ASP A 91 -13.88 -22.18 -16.30
CA ASP A 91 -14.92 -22.25 -15.26
C ASP A 91 -14.30 -22.49 -13.88
N ASP A 92 -13.14 -23.18 -13.82
CA ASP A 92 -12.35 -23.39 -12.60
C ASP A 92 -11.73 -22.10 -12.04
N LEU A 93 -11.22 -21.19 -12.90
CA LEU A 93 -10.67 -19.90 -12.44
C LEU A 93 -11.78 -18.96 -11.98
N VAL A 94 -12.95 -19.04 -12.61
CA VAL A 94 -14.16 -18.31 -12.18
C VAL A 94 -14.63 -18.83 -10.83
N ALA A 95 -14.61 -20.16 -10.63
CA ALA A 95 -14.97 -20.80 -9.37
C ALA A 95 -13.99 -20.47 -8.23
N LEU A 96 -12.68 -20.32 -8.53
CA LEU A 96 -11.66 -19.93 -7.56
C LEU A 96 -11.68 -18.42 -7.25
N SER A 97 -12.26 -17.59 -8.12
CA SER A 97 -12.39 -16.16 -7.84
C SER A 97 -13.57 -15.91 -6.91
N ASN A 98 -13.33 -15.19 -5.80
CA ASN A 98 -14.43 -14.78 -4.94
C ASN A 98 -15.29 -13.71 -5.62
N GLN A 99 -16.28 -14.15 -6.39
CA GLN A 99 -17.19 -13.26 -7.12
C GLN A 99 -18.15 -12.49 -6.20
N TYR A 100 -18.29 -12.92 -4.95
CA TYR A 100 -19.16 -12.32 -3.94
C TYR A 100 -18.42 -11.35 -3.00
N ALA A 101 -17.23 -10.92 -3.38
CA ALA A 101 -16.44 -9.95 -2.63
C ALA A 101 -16.72 -8.50 -3.09
N ALA A 102 -18.00 -8.08 -3.11
CA ALA A 102 -18.34 -6.75 -3.58
C ALA A 102 -18.07 -5.66 -2.53
N MET A 103 -18.39 -5.88 -1.26
CA MET A 103 -18.28 -4.88 -0.21
C MET A 103 -17.29 -5.29 0.88
N PRO A 104 -16.31 -4.43 1.22
CA PRO A 104 -15.97 -3.12 0.67
C PRO A 104 -15.23 -3.23 -0.69
N SER A 105 -15.32 -2.19 -1.54
CA SER A 105 -14.59 -2.17 -2.82
C SER A 105 -13.09 -2.02 -2.58
N MET A 106 -12.34 -3.13 -2.68
CA MET A 106 -10.88 -3.06 -2.54
C MET A 106 -10.17 -2.45 -3.73
N HIS A 107 -10.75 -2.50 -4.93
CA HIS A 107 -10.22 -1.76 -6.07
C HIS A 107 -10.14 -0.27 -5.79
N PHE A 108 -11.26 0.28 -5.32
CA PHE A 108 -11.32 1.68 -4.91
C PHE A 108 -10.50 1.96 -3.64
N GLY A 109 -10.59 1.10 -2.63
CA GLY A 109 -9.85 1.27 -1.36
C GLY A 109 -8.34 1.33 -1.55
N TRP A 110 -7.79 0.47 -2.39
CA TRP A 110 -6.35 0.49 -2.70
C TRP A 110 -5.96 1.69 -3.57
N ALA A 111 -6.82 2.10 -4.50
CA ALA A 111 -6.60 3.31 -5.28
C ALA A 111 -6.63 4.55 -4.38
N LEU A 112 -7.59 4.62 -3.45
CA LEU A 112 -7.71 5.70 -2.48
C LEU A 112 -6.50 5.77 -1.55
N TRP A 113 -6.07 4.63 -0.98
CA TRP A 113 -4.85 4.56 -0.17
C TRP A 113 -3.62 5.06 -0.93
N SER A 114 -3.45 4.62 -2.18
CA SER A 114 -2.34 5.05 -3.04
C SER A 114 -2.40 6.55 -3.33
N GLY A 115 -3.60 7.05 -3.66
CA GLY A 115 -3.85 8.46 -3.93
C GLY A 115 -3.54 9.34 -2.72
N VAL A 116 -4.06 8.98 -1.54
CA VAL A 116 -3.81 9.69 -0.27
C VAL A 116 -2.32 9.71 0.05
N ALA A 117 -1.63 8.58 -0.04
CA ALA A 117 -0.19 8.52 0.21
C ALA A 117 0.60 9.45 -0.73
N VAL A 118 0.26 9.46 -2.02
CA VAL A 118 0.91 10.33 -3.02
C VAL A 118 0.58 11.80 -2.77
N VAL A 119 -0.70 12.15 -2.52
CA VAL A 119 -1.11 13.53 -2.25
C VAL A 119 -0.41 14.11 -1.02
N MET A 120 -0.29 13.32 0.04
CA MET A 120 0.32 13.78 1.30
C MET A 120 1.85 13.86 1.23
N LEU A 121 2.52 12.97 0.50
CA LEU A 121 3.96 12.77 0.61
C LEU A 121 4.76 13.17 -0.65
N ALA A 122 4.12 13.41 -1.79
CA ALA A 122 4.81 13.85 -3.00
C ALA A 122 5.07 15.36 -2.95
N GLU A 123 6.21 15.78 -3.48
CA GLU A 123 6.63 17.18 -3.53
C GLU A 123 6.03 17.92 -4.73
N ARG A 124 6.00 17.27 -5.89
CA ARG A 124 5.57 17.89 -7.14
C ARG A 124 4.05 17.98 -7.20
N ARG A 125 3.52 19.19 -7.43
CA ARG A 125 2.08 19.44 -7.54
C ARG A 125 1.39 18.54 -8.58
N VAL A 126 2.02 18.37 -9.75
CA VAL A 126 1.47 17.48 -10.80
C VAL A 126 1.27 16.05 -10.30
N VAL A 127 2.25 15.49 -9.57
CA VAL A 127 2.17 14.14 -9.01
C VAL A 127 1.03 14.05 -7.98
N ARG A 128 0.84 15.07 -7.16
CA ARG A 128 -0.27 15.14 -6.19
C ARG A 128 -1.62 15.18 -6.90
N VAL A 129 -1.76 15.95 -7.97
CA VAL A 129 -2.99 16.00 -8.77
C VAL A 129 -3.29 14.65 -9.40
N LEU A 130 -2.29 14.00 -10.00
CA LEU A 130 -2.44 12.63 -10.55
C LEU A 130 -2.82 11.63 -9.46
N GLY A 131 -2.22 11.76 -8.27
CA GLY A 131 -2.57 10.95 -7.09
C GLY A 131 -4.03 11.14 -6.66
N ALA A 132 -4.56 12.37 -6.69
CA ALA A 132 -5.95 12.66 -6.37
C ALA A 132 -6.93 12.16 -7.44
N LEU A 133 -6.57 12.24 -8.72
CA LEU A 133 -7.40 11.79 -9.83
C LEU A 133 -7.50 10.26 -9.90
N TYR A 134 -6.47 9.53 -9.45
CA TYR A 134 -6.42 8.08 -9.57
C TYR A 134 -7.60 7.35 -8.89
N PRO A 135 -7.95 7.61 -7.62
CA PRO A 135 -9.12 7.00 -6.99
C PRO A 135 -10.44 7.43 -7.65
N VAL A 136 -10.55 8.68 -8.11
CA VAL A 136 -11.75 9.18 -8.79
C VAL A 136 -12.00 8.39 -10.08
N LEU A 137 -10.97 8.22 -10.90
CA LEU A 137 -11.05 7.45 -12.13
C LEU A 137 -11.33 5.95 -11.84
N THR A 138 -10.72 5.41 -10.80
CA THR A 138 -10.98 4.02 -10.39
C THR A 138 -12.44 3.84 -9.98
N LEU A 139 -12.99 4.77 -9.18
CA LEU A 139 -14.39 4.75 -8.78
C LEU A 139 -15.32 4.78 -10.01
N ALA A 140 -15.08 5.72 -10.93
CA ALA A 140 -15.87 5.82 -12.15
C ALA A 140 -15.85 4.49 -12.95
N VAL A 141 -14.67 3.87 -13.10
CA VAL A 141 -14.53 2.61 -13.82
C VAL A 141 -15.30 1.47 -13.12
N VAL A 142 -15.14 1.30 -11.80
CA VAL A 142 -15.77 0.15 -11.11
C VAL A 142 -17.28 0.27 -11.02
N VAL A 143 -17.82 1.49 -11.00
CA VAL A 143 -19.27 1.74 -11.03
C VAL A 143 -19.82 1.55 -12.43
N VAL A 144 -19.23 2.16 -13.46
CA VAL A 144 -19.69 2.06 -14.84
C VAL A 144 -19.62 0.61 -15.35
N THR A 145 -18.64 -0.16 -14.92
CA THR A 145 -18.49 -1.57 -15.28
C THR A 145 -19.38 -2.51 -14.46
N GLY A 146 -20.20 -2.01 -13.54
CA GLY A 146 -21.06 -2.83 -12.67
C GLY A 146 -20.32 -3.75 -11.71
N ASN A 147 -19.04 -3.51 -11.48
CA ASN A 147 -18.26 -4.33 -10.54
C ASN A 147 -18.57 -3.99 -9.08
N HIS A 148 -18.96 -2.75 -8.80
CA HIS A 148 -19.28 -2.28 -7.44
C HIS A 148 -20.43 -1.29 -7.45
N PHE A 149 -21.18 -1.26 -6.35
CA PHE A 149 -22.07 -0.17 -6.01
C PHE A 149 -21.29 1.02 -5.44
N VAL A 150 -21.87 2.20 -5.50
CA VAL A 150 -21.31 3.40 -4.83
C VAL A 150 -21.15 3.17 -3.33
N LEU A 151 -22.05 2.38 -2.73
CA LEU A 151 -22.00 2.03 -1.30
C LEU A 151 -20.75 1.20 -0.94
N ASP A 152 -20.29 0.34 -1.86
CA ASP A 152 -19.07 -0.46 -1.64
C ASP A 152 -17.84 0.45 -1.55
N ALA A 153 -17.83 1.54 -2.31
CA ALA A 153 -16.79 2.55 -2.26
C ALA A 153 -16.86 3.38 -0.97
N ALA A 154 -18.07 3.74 -0.54
CA ALA A 154 -18.28 4.41 0.76
C ALA A 154 -17.78 3.54 1.93
N ALA A 155 -18.06 2.23 1.89
CA ALA A 155 -17.51 1.29 2.86
C ALA A 155 -15.98 1.26 2.84
N ALA A 156 -15.34 1.29 1.67
CA ALA A 156 -13.88 1.32 1.55
C ALA A 156 -13.26 2.60 2.15
N LEU A 157 -13.94 3.76 2.07
CA LEU A 157 -13.54 4.99 2.79
C LEU A 157 -13.53 4.77 4.31
N VAL A 158 -14.61 4.19 4.85
CA VAL A 158 -14.71 3.88 6.29
C VAL A 158 -13.60 2.91 6.71
N PHE A 159 -13.34 1.86 5.92
CA PHE A 159 -12.28 0.90 6.20
C PHE A 159 -10.89 1.54 6.20
N LEU A 160 -10.60 2.45 5.27
CA LEU A 160 -9.34 3.20 5.26
C LEU A 160 -9.21 4.09 6.50
N ALA A 161 -10.28 4.78 6.89
CA ALA A 161 -10.29 5.63 8.09
C ALA A 161 -10.05 4.80 9.35
N LEU A 162 -10.80 3.71 9.54
CA LEU A 162 -10.64 2.80 10.68
C LEU A 162 -9.24 2.19 10.74
N ALA A 163 -8.70 1.70 9.62
CA ALA A 163 -7.35 1.16 9.56
C ALA A 163 -6.30 2.22 9.94
N SER A 164 -6.51 3.47 9.52
CA SER A 164 -5.63 4.59 9.87
C SER A 164 -5.64 4.90 11.37
N VAL A 165 -6.82 4.86 12.00
CA VAL A 165 -6.98 5.05 13.45
C VAL A 165 -6.36 3.88 14.23
N ILE A 166 -6.62 2.64 13.83
CA ILE A 166 -6.08 1.44 14.48
C ILE A 166 -4.55 1.47 14.46
N VAL A 167 -3.96 1.76 13.31
CA VAL A 167 -2.49 1.82 13.15
C VAL A 167 -1.91 2.98 13.97
N ALA A 168 -2.57 4.15 13.97
CA ALA A 168 -2.13 5.31 14.76
C ALA A 168 -2.14 4.99 16.26
N ALA A 169 -3.20 4.38 16.76
CA ALA A 169 -3.33 3.99 18.17
C ALA A 169 -2.28 2.92 18.56
N GLY A 170 -2.06 1.92 17.71
CA GLY A 170 -1.06 0.88 17.94
C GLY A 170 0.37 1.43 17.99
N MET A 171 0.72 2.29 17.05
CA MET A 171 2.06 2.92 17.02
C MET A 171 2.27 3.89 18.20
N GLY A 172 1.21 4.62 18.60
CA GLY A 172 1.27 5.49 19.78
C GLY A 172 1.55 4.71 21.08
N ARG A 173 0.90 3.56 21.26
CA ARG A 173 1.14 2.67 22.41
C ARG A 173 2.57 2.12 22.44
N MET A 174 3.11 1.71 21.28
CA MET A 174 4.49 1.24 21.17
C MET A 174 5.51 2.34 21.53
N ALA A 175 5.26 3.58 21.10
CA ALA A 175 6.12 4.71 21.42
C ALA A 175 6.11 5.05 22.93
N LEU A 176 4.95 4.93 23.59
CA LEU A 176 4.81 5.16 25.04
C LEU A 176 5.39 4.04 25.89
N GLY A 177 5.36 2.79 25.39
CA GLY A 177 5.90 1.61 26.06
C GLY A 177 7.40 1.38 25.86
N ALA A 178 8.06 2.12 24.98
CA ALA A 178 9.49 2.00 24.78
C ALA A 178 10.21 2.49 26.04
N PRO A 179 11.12 1.67 26.66
CA PRO A 179 11.90 2.12 27.79
C PRO A 179 12.66 3.39 27.39
N ARG A 180 12.48 4.47 28.14
CA ARG A 180 13.30 5.67 27.97
C ARG A 180 14.75 5.19 28.09
N ARG A 181 15.52 5.24 27.02
CA ARG A 181 16.96 5.11 27.09
C ARG A 181 17.39 6.18 28.08
N GLY A 182 17.84 5.75 29.27
CA GLY A 182 18.37 6.63 30.27
C GLY A 182 19.40 7.52 29.58
N VAL A 183 19.17 8.81 29.64
CA VAL A 183 20.24 9.78 29.40
C VAL A 183 21.33 9.36 30.38
N ALA A 184 22.44 8.81 29.86
CA ALA A 184 23.60 8.57 30.69
C ALA A 184 23.91 9.90 31.36
N ASP A 185 23.80 9.92 32.68
CA ASP A 185 24.15 11.08 33.48
C ASP A 185 25.66 11.38 33.23
N PRO A 186 26.03 12.56 32.74
CA PRO A 186 27.44 12.89 32.51
C PRO A 186 28.22 13.02 33.84
N GLY A 187 27.55 12.78 34.98
CA GLY A 187 28.10 12.99 36.32
C GLY A 187 28.86 11.82 36.93
N ASP A 188 28.77 10.59 36.42
CA ASP A 188 29.38 9.41 37.07
C ASP A 188 30.83 9.10 36.62
N GLY A 189 31.52 10.06 36.02
CA GLY A 189 32.85 9.88 35.44
C GLY A 189 33.97 10.67 36.17
N VAL A 190 33.77 11.21 37.40
CA VAL A 190 34.84 11.85 38.14
C VAL A 190 35.17 11.03 39.38
N GLY A 191 35.70 9.84 39.19
CA GLY A 191 36.48 9.11 40.17
C GLY A 191 37.91 9.68 40.18
N ALA A 192 38.23 10.47 41.18
CA ALA A 192 39.55 11.02 41.41
C ALA A 192 40.59 9.90 41.48
N GLU A 193 41.50 9.85 40.56
CA GLU A 193 42.74 9.09 40.65
C GLU A 193 43.74 9.94 41.44
N PRO A 194 44.32 9.45 42.58
CA PRO A 194 45.27 10.22 43.37
C PRO A 194 46.62 10.36 42.63
N ALA A 195 47.10 11.61 42.55
CA ALA A 195 48.36 11.98 41.99
C ALA A 195 49.49 11.15 42.64
N ARG A 196 50.13 10.27 41.89
CA ARG A 196 51.45 9.71 42.26
C ARG A 196 52.53 10.75 41.97
N ALA A 197 53.09 11.28 43.08
CA ALA A 197 54.29 12.06 43.07
C ALA A 197 55.45 11.23 42.47
N ILE A 198 56.03 11.71 41.40
CA ILE A 198 57.35 11.27 40.93
C ILE A 198 58.33 12.33 41.32
N THR A 199 58.96 12.08 42.48
CA THR A 199 60.22 12.75 42.92
C THR A 199 61.38 11.84 42.54
N GLY A 200 62.39 12.43 41.91
CA GLY A 200 63.73 11.88 41.72
C GLY A 200 63.93 11.14 40.42
N ASP A 201 64.80 11.50 39.59
CA ASP A 201 66.24 11.70 39.84
C ASP A 201 66.87 12.46 38.67
N LEU A 202 67.53 13.50 38.92
CA LEU A 202 68.45 14.21 38.06
C LEU A 202 69.87 13.71 38.39
N ALA A 203 70.45 12.93 37.57
CA ALA A 203 71.93 12.90 37.46
C ALA A 203 72.37 12.09 36.24
N SER A 204 73.25 12.77 35.51
CA SER A 204 74.31 12.20 34.69
C SER A 204 74.02 11.32 33.53
N ASP A 205 74.21 11.83 32.33
CA ASP A 205 75.47 11.55 31.66
C ASP A 205 75.73 12.47 30.46
N VAL A 206 76.85 13.15 30.58
CA VAL A 206 77.51 13.89 29.49
C VAL A 206 78.44 12.91 28.81
N GLY A 207 78.41 12.86 27.54
CA GLY A 207 79.55 12.20 26.88
C GLY A 207 79.32 11.70 25.48
N ALA A 208 79.75 12.47 24.56
CA ALA A 208 80.65 12.11 23.44
C ALA A 208 80.09 11.42 22.15
N ARG A 209 80.47 12.15 21.13
CA ARG A 209 80.89 11.65 19.78
C ARG A 209 79.79 11.19 18.84
N GLU A 210 79.79 11.51 17.63
CA GLU A 210 80.53 12.26 16.57
C GLU A 210 79.50 12.71 15.56
#